data_85477ba4b7ece5b58c020496fd3c3abc
#
_entry.id   85477ba4b7ece5b58c020496fd3c3abc
#
_cell.length_a   1.000
_cell.length_b   1.000
_cell.length_c   1.000
_cell.angle_alpha   90.00
_cell.angle_beta   90.00
_cell.angle_gamma   90.00
#
_symmetry.space_group_name_H-M   'P 1'
#
loop_
_entity.id
_entity.type
_entity.pdbx_description
1 polymer ?
#
loop_
_entity_poly.entity_id
_entity_poly.type
_entity_poly.pdbx_seq_one_letter_code
_entity_poly.pdbx_strand_id
1 'polypeptide(L)'
;MEILICDDEPLAVERLSRLVTQLGHQVVATATHGQQAIDMVQFYEPDVVLLDIQMPEMDGLSCAQHLRQLEPMPAIIFCTAYDEHALDAFKSHAEGYLLKPVMQ
;
A
#
# COMPACT_ATOMS: atom_id res chain seq x y z
N MET A 1 4.84 6.87 -12.32
CA MET A 1 3.58 6.17 -11.97
C MET A 1 2.87 6.91 -10.86
N GLU A 2 1.57 6.81 -10.84
CA GLU A 2 0.76 7.37 -9.77
C GLU A 2 0.60 6.35 -8.66
N ILE A 3 0.94 6.75 -7.44
CA ILE A 3 1.03 5.85 -6.29
C ILE A 3 0.14 6.35 -5.16
N LEU A 4 -0.61 5.43 -4.57
CA LEU A 4 -1.36 5.67 -3.34
C LEU A 4 -0.64 4.95 -2.20
N ILE A 5 -0.49 5.62 -1.06
CA ILE A 5 0.15 5.05 0.13
C ILE A 5 -0.89 4.90 1.22
N CYS A 6 -1.03 3.69 1.77
CA CYS A 6 -1.95 3.41 2.86
C CYS A 6 -1.18 2.83 4.05
N ASP A 7 -1.11 3.61 5.13
CA ASP A 7 -0.40 3.24 6.35
C ASP A 7 -0.95 4.10 7.48
N ASP A 8 -1.18 3.50 8.65
CA ASP A 8 -1.70 4.24 9.81
C ASP A 8 -0.62 5.02 10.57
N GLU A 9 0.67 4.83 10.21
CA GLU A 9 1.77 5.58 10.82
C GLU A 9 2.16 6.78 9.96
N PRO A 10 1.99 8.02 10.48
CA PRO A 10 2.34 9.21 9.69
C PRO A 10 3.80 9.26 9.25
N LEU A 11 4.72 8.79 10.09
CA LEU A 11 6.14 8.79 9.74
C LEU A 11 6.45 7.81 8.61
N ALA A 12 5.77 6.67 8.56
CA ALA A 12 5.92 5.72 7.48
C ALA A 12 5.41 6.31 6.17
N VAL A 13 4.25 6.97 6.19
CA VAL A 13 3.69 7.66 5.02
C VAL A 13 4.67 8.71 4.52
N GLU A 14 5.25 9.51 5.41
CA GLU A 14 6.21 10.55 5.02
C GLU A 14 7.45 9.96 4.37
N ARG A 15 8.01 8.90 4.94
CA ARG A 15 9.21 8.25 4.38
C ARG A 15 8.94 7.65 3.00
N LEU A 16 7.83 6.95 2.86
CA LEU A 16 7.47 6.35 1.58
C LEU A 16 7.17 7.41 0.53
N SER A 17 6.47 8.49 0.92
CA SER A 17 6.18 9.59 0.01
C SER A 17 7.46 10.22 -0.51
N ARG A 18 8.43 10.43 0.36
CA ARG A 18 9.73 10.99 0.01
C ARG A 18 10.48 10.06 -0.95
N LEU A 19 10.50 8.77 -0.63
CA LEU A 19 11.21 7.78 -1.43
C LEU A 19 10.63 7.69 -2.84
N VAL A 20 9.31 7.53 -2.97
CA VAL A 20 8.70 7.39 -4.30
C VAL A 20 8.82 8.67 -5.13
N THR A 21 8.78 9.83 -4.47
CA THR A 21 8.98 11.10 -5.16
C THR A 21 10.40 11.22 -5.70
N GLN A 22 11.40 10.81 -4.91
CA GLN A 22 12.79 10.80 -5.34
C GLN A 22 13.03 9.85 -6.51
N LEU A 23 12.25 8.79 -6.59
CA LEU A 23 12.33 7.83 -7.70
C LEU A 23 11.59 8.28 -8.95
N GLY A 24 10.99 9.47 -8.92
CA GLY A 24 10.31 10.03 -10.08
C GLY A 24 8.83 9.68 -10.19
N HIS A 25 8.23 9.14 -9.14
CA HIS A 25 6.81 8.81 -9.12
C HIS A 25 6.01 9.87 -8.39
N GLN A 26 4.69 9.86 -8.58
CA GLN A 26 3.80 10.84 -7.97
C GLN A 26 2.91 10.17 -6.93
N VAL A 27 2.89 10.72 -5.71
CA VAL A 27 1.94 10.30 -4.68
C VAL A 27 0.64 11.07 -4.91
N VAL A 28 -0.40 10.36 -5.36
CA VAL A 28 -1.68 11.00 -5.67
C VAL A 28 -2.61 11.08 -4.45
N ALA A 29 -2.41 10.20 -3.47
CA ALA A 29 -3.22 10.21 -2.25
C ALA A 29 -2.54 9.40 -1.16
N THR A 30 -2.89 9.70 0.09
CA THR A 30 -2.47 8.91 1.25
C THR A 30 -3.71 8.53 2.05
N ALA A 31 -3.71 7.32 2.61
CA ALA A 31 -4.81 6.81 3.42
C ALA A 31 -4.26 6.24 4.73
N THR A 32 -5.07 6.27 5.77
CA THR A 32 -4.67 5.79 7.10
C THR A 32 -5.37 4.50 7.51
N HIS A 33 -6.33 4.05 6.73
CA HIS A 33 -7.02 2.78 6.97
C HIS A 33 -7.59 2.21 5.67
N GLY A 34 -7.97 0.93 5.72
CA GLY A 34 -8.33 0.18 4.53
C GLY A 34 -9.51 0.71 3.74
N GLN A 35 -10.60 1.10 4.42
CA GLN A 35 -11.77 1.60 3.71
C GLN A 35 -11.46 2.90 2.98
N GLN A 36 -10.70 3.79 3.61
CA GLN A 36 -10.26 5.03 2.97
C GLN A 36 -9.43 4.73 1.73
N ALA A 37 -8.54 3.73 1.81
CA ALA A 37 -7.72 3.35 0.66
C ALA A 37 -8.60 2.85 -0.49
N ILE A 38 -9.59 2.02 -0.21
CA ILE A 38 -10.50 1.51 -1.24
C ILE A 38 -11.23 2.66 -1.92
N ASP A 39 -11.77 3.60 -1.14
CA ASP A 39 -12.49 4.76 -1.68
C ASP A 39 -11.57 5.62 -2.56
N MET A 40 -10.34 5.83 -2.11
CA MET A 40 -9.37 6.64 -2.84
C MET A 40 -8.88 5.95 -4.12
N VAL A 41 -8.73 4.63 -4.11
CA VAL A 41 -8.38 3.88 -5.31
C VAL A 41 -9.46 4.04 -6.37
N GLN A 42 -10.72 3.97 -5.97
CA GLN A 42 -11.84 4.16 -6.89
C GLN A 42 -11.88 5.56 -7.49
N PHE A 43 -11.47 6.55 -6.71
CA PHE A 43 -11.49 7.94 -7.16
C PHE A 43 -10.27 8.31 -8.02
N TYR A 44 -9.08 7.96 -7.56
CA TYR A 44 -7.82 8.39 -8.20
C TYR A 44 -7.30 7.40 -9.23
N GLU A 45 -7.72 6.16 -9.18
CA GLU A 45 -7.25 5.08 -10.08
C GLU A 45 -5.72 5.04 -10.17
N PRO A 46 -5.00 4.89 -9.03
CA PRO A 46 -3.54 4.87 -9.05
C PRO A 46 -3.00 3.62 -9.75
N ASP A 47 -1.76 3.71 -10.21
CA ASP A 47 -1.09 2.56 -10.81
C ASP A 47 -0.68 1.54 -9.76
N VAL A 48 -0.26 2.02 -8.58
CA VAL A 48 0.29 1.19 -7.50
C VAL A 48 -0.27 1.64 -6.16
N VAL A 49 -0.55 0.69 -5.29
CA VAL A 49 -0.88 0.94 -3.88
C VAL A 49 0.21 0.34 -3.02
N LEU A 50 0.85 1.17 -2.20
CA LEU A 50 1.76 0.72 -1.15
C LEU A 50 0.91 0.57 0.11
N LEU A 51 0.80 -0.65 0.63
CA LEU A 51 -0.22 -1.02 1.60
C LEU A 51 0.40 -1.68 2.82
N ASP A 52 0.17 -1.10 4.00
CA ASP A 52 0.57 -1.73 5.26
C ASP A 52 -0.37 -2.90 5.57
N ILE A 53 0.17 -3.96 6.17
CA ILE A 53 -0.62 -5.12 6.56
C ILE A 53 -1.35 -4.86 7.87
N GLN A 54 -0.66 -4.29 8.85
CA GLN A 54 -1.25 -4.03 10.17
C GLN A 54 -1.89 -2.64 10.24
N MET A 55 -3.20 -2.61 10.13
CA MET A 55 -3.97 -1.37 10.25
C MET A 55 -5.21 -1.61 11.09
N PRO A 56 -5.75 -0.55 11.75
CA PRO A 56 -6.99 -0.70 12.52
C PRO A 56 -8.19 -1.01 11.62
N GLU A 57 -9.16 -1.74 12.16
CA GLU A 57 -10.43 -2.09 11.54
C GLU A 57 -10.33 -3.07 10.37
N MET A 58 -9.55 -2.76 9.36
CA MET A 58 -9.38 -3.62 8.19
C MET A 58 -7.87 -3.79 7.94
N ASP A 59 -7.35 -5.01 8.08
CA ASP A 59 -5.93 -5.25 7.82
C ASP A 59 -5.61 -5.18 6.33
N GLY A 60 -4.30 -5.16 6.02
CA GLY A 60 -3.86 -5.02 4.64
C GLY A 60 -4.28 -6.18 3.75
N LEU A 61 -4.38 -7.40 4.30
CA LEU A 61 -4.82 -8.55 3.52
C LEU A 61 -6.27 -8.39 3.07
N SER A 62 -7.16 -8.03 3.99
CA SER A 62 -8.57 -7.79 3.67
C SER A 62 -8.71 -6.66 2.66
N CYS A 63 -7.95 -5.58 2.86
CA CYS A 63 -7.94 -4.46 1.94
C CYS A 63 -7.50 -4.89 0.54
N ALA A 64 -6.41 -5.67 0.45
CA ALA A 64 -5.91 -6.15 -0.83
C ALA A 64 -6.95 -7.01 -1.55
N GLN A 65 -7.67 -7.86 -0.83
CA GLN A 65 -8.73 -8.67 -1.43
C GLN A 65 -9.81 -7.82 -2.07
N HIS A 66 -10.19 -6.72 -1.42
CA HIS A 66 -11.15 -5.78 -2.00
C HIS A 66 -10.58 -5.07 -3.23
N LEU A 67 -9.32 -4.62 -3.15
CA LEU A 67 -8.68 -3.90 -4.24
C LEU A 67 -8.53 -4.77 -5.50
N ARG A 68 -8.31 -6.07 -5.33
CA ARG A 68 -8.17 -6.97 -6.46
C ARG A 68 -9.46 -7.19 -7.23
N GLN A 69 -10.60 -6.76 -6.69
CA GLN A 69 -11.90 -6.86 -7.36
C GLN A 69 -12.27 -5.58 -8.12
N LEU A 70 -11.43 -4.54 -8.02
CA LEU A 70 -11.71 -3.27 -8.68
C LEU A 70 -11.26 -3.29 -10.13
N GLU A 71 -11.91 -2.45 -10.95
CA GLU A 71 -11.55 -2.22 -12.34
C GLU A 71 -11.44 -0.72 -12.58
N PRO A 72 -10.26 -0.22 -12.98
CA PRO A 72 -9.00 -0.96 -13.13
C PRO A 72 -8.41 -1.40 -11.80
N MET A 73 -7.72 -2.53 -11.80
CA MET A 73 -7.09 -3.06 -10.60
C MET A 73 -5.68 -2.48 -10.45
N PRO A 74 -5.35 -1.85 -9.31
CA PRO A 74 -3.99 -1.35 -9.11
C PRO A 74 -3.04 -2.51 -8.78
N ALA A 75 -1.76 -2.31 -9.05
CA ALA A 75 -0.73 -3.20 -8.52
C ALA A 75 -0.62 -2.96 -7.02
N ILE A 76 -0.45 -4.03 -6.25
CA ILE A 76 -0.40 -3.95 -4.79
C ILE A 76 0.98 -4.38 -4.32
N ILE A 77 1.61 -3.53 -3.50
CA ILE A 77 2.89 -3.84 -2.86
C ILE A 77 2.68 -3.66 -1.36
N PHE A 78 2.83 -4.76 -0.61
CA PHE A 78 2.78 -4.68 0.85
C PHE A 78 4.04 -4.01 1.39
N CYS A 79 3.86 -3.10 2.34
CA CYS A 79 4.95 -2.41 3.00
C CYS A 79 4.76 -2.58 4.49
N THR A 80 5.55 -3.47 5.12
CA THR A 80 5.24 -3.96 6.45
C THR A 80 6.51 -4.29 7.24
N ALA A 81 6.37 -4.37 8.58
CA ALA A 81 7.41 -4.82 9.49
C ALA A 81 7.49 -6.34 9.62
N TYR A 82 6.55 -7.09 9.05
CA TYR A 82 6.59 -8.55 9.08
C TYR A 82 7.77 -9.08 8.28
N ASP A 83 8.37 -10.17 8.75
CA ASP A 83 9.46 -10.80 8.02
C ASP A 83 8.94 -11.57 6.80
N GLU A 84 9.86 -12.08 5.99
CA GLU A 84 9.56 -12.77 4.75
C GLU A 84 8.69 -14.02 4.97
N HIS A 85 8.93 -14.76 6.04
CA HIS A 85 8.14 -15.96 6.35
C HIS A 85 6.70 -15.60 6.67
N ALA A 86 6.49 -14.55 7.44
CA ALA A 86 5.15 -14.09 7.78
C ALA A 86 4.40 -13.63 6.54
N LEU A 87 5.12 -13.11 5.55
CA LEU A 87 4.51 -12.60 4.32
C LEU A 87 4.15 -13.67 3.30
N ASP A 88 4.64 -14.90 3.44
CA ASP A 88 4.36 -15.96 2.47
C ASP A 88 2.86 -16.15 2.24
N ALA A 89 2.06 -16.04 3.29
CA ALA A 89 0.61 -16.18 3.19
C ALA A 89 -0.05 -15.04 2.41
N PHE A 90 0.62 -13.89 2.27
CA PHE A 90 0.08 -12.71 1.63
C PHE A 90 0.55 -12.54 0.18
N LYS A 91 1.55 -13.29 -0.26
CA LYS A 91 2.17 -13.11 -1.57
C LYS A 91 1.21 -13.28 -2.74
N SER A 92 0.20 -14.13 -2.58
CA SER A 92 -0.79 -14.37 -3.64
C SER A 92 -1.72 -13.16 -3.87
N HIS A 93 -1.71 -12.18 -2.96
CA HIS A 93 -2.58 -11.02 -3.03
C HIS A 93 -1.85 -9.73 -3.42
N ALA A 94 -0.56 -9.83 -3.75
CA ALA A 94 0.24 -8.66 -4.09
C ALA A 94 1.27 -8.99 -5.14
N GLU A 95 1.72 -7.96 -5.87
CA GLU A 95 2.80 -8.05 -6.85
C GLU A 95 4.16 -8.03 -6.18
N GLY A 96 4.25 -7.53 -4.94
CA GLY A 96 5.49 -7.50 -4.21
C GLY A 96 5.32 -7.06 -2.78
N TYR A 97 6.43 -6.95 -2.06
CA TYR A 97 6.42 -6.46 -0.69
C TYR A 97 7.75 -5.77 -0.37
N LEU A 98 7.69 -4.85 0.60
CA LEU A 98 8.86 -4.16 1.14
C LEU A 98 8.83 -4.30 2.65
N LEU A 99 10.00 -4.58 3.25
CA LEU A 99 10.11 -4.66 4.71
C LEU A 99 10.42 -3.29 5.29
N LYS A 100 9.74 -2.93 6.37
CA LYS A 100 10.04 -1.70 7.12
C LYS A 100 11.25 -1.92 8.03
N PRO A 101 12.05 -0.87 8.29
CA PRO A 101 11.92 0.45 7.67
C PRO A 101 12.43 0.43 6.24
N VAL A 102 11.71 1.10 5.32
CA VAL A 102 12.16 1.23 3.95
C VAL A 102 13.15 2.39 3.90
N MET A 103 14.39 2.08 3.54
CA MET A 103 15.48 3.05 3.52
C MET A 103 16.09 3.12 2.13
N GLN A 104 16.53 4.33 1.82
CA GLN A 104 17.29 4.55 0.59
C GLN A 104 18.71 4.10 0.75
#